data_36c1e793f082118b14bcd68e18dc9f71
#
_entry.id   36c1e793f082118b14bcd68e18dc9f71
#
_cell.length_a   1.000
_cell.length_b   1.000
_cell.length_c   1.000
_cell.angle_alpha   90.00
_cell.angle_beta   90.00
_cell.angle_gamma   90.00
#
_symmetry.space_group_name_H-M   'P 1'
#
loop_
_entity.id
_entity.type
_entity.pdbx_description
1 polymer ?
#
loop_
_entity_poly.entity_id
_entity_poly.type
_entity_poly.pdbx_seq_one_letter_code
_entity_poly.pdbx_strand_id
1 'polypeptide(L)'
;MTSPLAQNLTLPCGITLSNRLAKSAMTEGLADKFDRPTERHNILYKTWSNGGTGLHMTGNVMVDRRYLERAGNVVLEDDKDLPLFAEWAKAGTSAGNQLWVQLNHPGRQCPKMVNSQPLSPSEVQLELLGNFGKPRAMTEDDIQEVIARFTRSATLVKEAGFTGVQLHCAHGYLFSQFLSPKINQRTDQWGGSLENRARIIRETIRSVRREVGPEFPIGVKLNSADFQKGGFSLEDCVTVASWLGEDSVDLLEISGGTYEQLSLLGVEATEVRESTRKREAYFIEYAERIKTAAKIPLMVTGGFRSRDVMEQAITNKEVDIIGLARPLCTQANCSELLINGSLDKLDDYEQNLVLGTGFWGNNSSSSLIKSINNFGQVGFYYWQIIRLSQGQLPEPELKVFRSFVRHMTNDFRLNMKRKFA
;
A
#
# COMPACT_ATOMS: atom_id res chain seq x y z
N MET A 1 14.34 11.46 28.37
CA MET A 1 13.60 12.24 27.37
C MET A 1 12.59 11.32 26.73
N THR A 2 11.40 11.82 26.42
CA THR A 2 10.37 11.02 25.70
C THR A 2 10.86 10.81 24.26
N SER A 3 10.69 9.62 23.72
CA SER A 3 11.08 9.31 22.34
C SER A 3 10.38 10.25 21.35
N PRO A 4 11.07 10.77 20.33
CA PRO A 4 10.46 11.54 19.24
C PRO A 4 9.32 10.78 18.54
N LEU A 5 9.38 9.44 18.51
CA LEU A 5 8.35 8.58 17.96
C LEU A 5 7.02 8.67 18.72
N ALA A 6 7.06 9.02 20.02
CA ALA A 6 5.88 9.15 20.88
C ALA A 6 5.14 10.49 20.72
N GLN A 7 5.68 11.42 19.93
CA GLN A 7 5.08 12.75 19.76
C GLN A 7 3.79 12.68 18.94
N ASN A 8 2.78 13.42 19.38
CA ASN A 8 1.55 13.60 18.61
C ASN A 8 1.82 14.35 17.28
N LEU A 9 0.95 14.15 16.30
CA LEU A 9 0.92 14.91 15.06
C LEU A 9 -0.50 15.32 14.71
N THR A 10 -0.76 16.62 14.63
CA THR A 10 -2.03 17.14 14.14
C THR A 10 -1.98 17.31 12.62
N LEU A 11 -2.92 16.72 11.92
CA LEU A 11 -3.08 16.80 10.47
C LEU A 11 -3.83 18.09 10.07
N PRO A 12 -3.75 18.55 8.80
CA PRO A 12 -4.47 19.72 8.33
C PRO A 12 -5.99 19.72 8.59
N CYS A 13 -6.64 18.56 8.52
CA CYS A 13 -8.07 18.40 8.85
C CYS A 13 -8.39 18.49 10.36
N GLY A 14 -7.41 18.70 11.23
CA GLY A 14 -7.59 18.84 12.69
C GLY A 14 -7.47 17.52 13.48
N ILE A 15 -7.45 16.38 12.84
CA ILE A 15 -7.26 15.08 13.51
C ILE A 15 -5.83 14.95 14.02
N THR A 16 -5.69 14.44 15.25
CA THR A 16 -4.39 14.23 15.91
C THR A 16 -4.06 12.74 15.98
N LEU A 17 -2.90 12.37 15.44
CA LEU A 17 -2.31 11.04 15.59
C LEU A 17 -1.58 10.98 16.94
N SER A 18 -1.71 9.88 17.66
CA SER A 18 -1.15 9.68 19.00
C SER A 18 0.36 9.48 19.04
N ASN A 19 0.98 9.16 17.91
CA ASN A 19 2.42 9.00 17.76
C ASN A 19 2.84 9.07 16.29
N ARG A 20 4.14 8.93 16.01
CA ARG A 20 4.77 9.08 14.68
C ARG A 20 4.94 7.77 13.92
N LEU A 21 4.32 6.68 14.37
CA LEU A 21 4.39 5.37 13.71
C LEU A 21 3.08 5.03 13.01
N ALA A 22 3.19 4.53 11.79
CA ALA A 22 2.05 4.06 11.02
C ALA A 22 2.25 2.63 10.52
N LYS A 23 1.19 1.81 10.57
CA LYS A 23 1.10 0.56 9.81
C LYS A 23 0.71 0.89 8.38
N SER A 24 1.64 0.74 7.46
CA SER A 24 1.38 0.92 6.03
C SER A 24 0.48 -0.17 5.46
N ALA A 25 -0.17 0.13 4.36
CA ALA A 25 -1.06 -0.79 3.67
C ALA A 25 -0.34 -2.08 3.23
N MET A 26 -0.97 -3.21 3.52
CA MET A 26 -0.59 -4.55 3.05
C MET A 26 -1.87 -5.31 2.73
N THR A 27 -2.00 -5.83 1.51
CA THR A 27 -3.16 -6.65 1.12
C THR A 27 -3.24 -7.90 1.99
N GLU A 28 -4.36 -8.13 2.66
CA GLU A 28 -4.55 -9.23 3.61
C GLU A 28 -4.93 -10.54 2.92
N GLY A 29 -5.75 -10.46 1.88
CA GLY A 29 -6.29 -11.62 1.17
C GLY A 29 -7.25 -12.44 2.03
N LEU A 30 -8.08 -11.78 2.84
CA LEU A 30 -8.95 -12.40 3.85
C LEU A 30 -10.45 -12.28 3.54
N ALA A 31 -10.84 -11.66 2.42
CA ALA A 31 -12.22 -11.55 2.03
C ALA A 31 -12.88 -12.92 1.81
N ASP A 32 -14.19 -12.96 1.99
CA ASP A 32 -14.98 -14.14 1.66
C ASP A 32 -15.18 -14.29 0.13
N LYS A 33 -15.95 -15.29 -0.28
CA LYS A 33 -16.21 -15.55 -1.70
C LYS A 33 -17.04 -14.47 -2.41
N PHE A 34 -17.65 -13.57 -1.66
CA PHE A 34 -18.43 -12.43 -2.14
C PHE A 34 -17.67 -11.10 -2.04
N ASP A 35 -16.35 -11.16 -1.83
CA ASP A 35 -15.45 -10.02 -1.69
C ASP A 35 -15.76 -9.14 -0.45
N ARG A 36 -16.33 -9.73 0.63
CA ARG A 36 -16.73 -9.02 1.86
C ARG A 36 -15.70 -9.16 2.98
N PRO A 37 -15.62 -8.19 3.92
CA PRO A 37 -14.85 -8.36 5.14
C PRO A 37 -15.34 -9.58 5.94
N THR A 38 -14.44 -10.18 6.71
CA THR A 38 -14.73 -11.34 7.55
C THR A 38 -14.27 -11.08 8.98
N GLU A 39 -14.71 -11.90 9.95
CA GLU A 39 -14.23 -11.86 11.32
C GLU A 39 -12.70 -11.90 11.44
N ARG A 40 -12.02 -12.45 10.45
CA ARG A 40 -10.55 -12.47 10.40
C ARG A 40 -9.95 -11.08 10.25
N HIS A 41 -10.64 -10.13 9.59
CA HIS A 41 -10.22 -8.73 9.56
C HIS A 41 -10.38 -8.09 10.95
N ASN A 42 -11.48 -8.37 11.65
CA ASN A 42 -11.72 -7.86 12.99
C ASN A 42 -10.62 -8.32 13.97
N ILE A 43 -10.30 -9.62 13.98
CA ILE A 43 -9.23 -10.19 14.83
C ILE A 43 -7.88 -9.56 14.48
N LEU A 44 -7.51 -9.51 13.22
CA LEU A 44 -6.23 -9.00 12.73
C LEU A 44 -6.04 -7.52 13.11
N TYR A 45 -7.02 -6.69 12.80
CA TYR A 45 -6.92 -5.24 13.02
C TYR A 45 -7.03 -4.86 14.49
N LYS A 46 -7.78 -5.63 15.30
CA LYS A 46 -7.76 -5.50 16.76
C LYS A 46 -6.38 -5.83 17.34
N THR A 47 -5.72 -6.87 16.80
CA THR A 47 -4.36 -7.25 17.22
C THR A 47 -3.38 -6.11 16.93
N TRP A 48 -3.41 -5.53 15.73
CA TRP A 48 -2.56 -4.39 15.38
C TRP A 48 -2.93 -3.12 16.16
N SER A 49 -4.23 -2.84 16.36
CA SER A 49 -4.70 -1.70 17.16
C SER A 49 -4.06 -1.70 18.55
N ASN A 50 -4.03 -2.87 19.21
CA ASN A 50 -3.41 -3.04 20.52
C ASN A 50 -1.86 -3.00 20.48
N GLY A 51 -1.25 -2.91 19.32
CA GLY A 51 0.22 -2.89 19.14
C GLY A 51 0.87 -1.51 19.26
N GLY A 52 0.10 -0.46 19.62
CA GLY A 52 0.61 0.88 19.92
C GLY A 52 0.90 1.76 18.72
N THR A 53 0.52 1.39 17.50
CA THR A 53 0.70 2.22 16.29
C THR A 53 -0.38 3.31 16.23
N GLY A 54 0.00 4.58 15.97
CA GLY A 54 -0.94 5.71 15.94
C GLY A 54 -1.88 5.75 14.72
N LEU A 55 -1.43 5.21 13.59
CA LEU A 55 -2.19 5.19 12.34
C LEU A 55 -2.08 3.82 11.66
N HIS A 56 -3.20 3.23 11.29
CA HIS A 56 -3.24 2.03 10.44
C HIS A 56 -3.84 2.34 9.08
N MET A 57 -3.20 1.81 8.02
CA MET A 57 -3.80 1.70 6.68
C MET A 57 -4.31 0.27 6.49
N THR A 58 -5.51 0.10 5.95
CA THR A 58 -5.96 -1.22 5.50
C THR A 58 -5.11 -1.71 4.32
N GLY A 59 -5.22 -2.97 3.96
CA GLY A 59 -4.84 -3.41 2.61
C GLY A 59 -5.75 -2.78 1.56
N ASN A 60 -5.50 -3.16 0.30
CA ASN A 60 -6.28 -2.64 -0.81
C ASN A 60 -7.76 -3.02 -0.70
N VAL A 61 -8.63 -2.02 -0.51
CA VAL A 61 -10.08 -2.15 -0.65
C VAL A 61 -10.45 -1.66 -2.05
N MET A 62 -11.05 -2.55 -2.84
CA MET A 62 -11.38 -2.27 -4.24
C MET A 62 -12.67 -1.46 -4.33
N VAL A 63 -12.68 -0.48 -5.23
CA VAL A 63 -13.85 0.36 -5.50
C VAL A 63 -14.80 -0.23 -6.54
N ASP A 64 -14.40 -1.36 -7.15
CA ASP A 64 -15.14 -2.02 -8.23
C ASP A 64 -14.85 -3.53 -8.23
N ARG A 65 -15.87 -4.38 -8.04
CA ARG A 65 -15.70 -5.84 -8.01
C ARG A 65 -15.34 -6.47 -9.35
N ARG A 66 -15.48 -5.74 -10.44
CA ARG A 66 -15.02 -6.18 -11.78
C ARG A 66 -13.50 -6.24 -11.88
N TYR A 67 -12.79 -5.50 -11.01
CA TYR A 67 -11.34 -5.31 -11.07
C TYR A 67 -10.72 -5.47 -9.68
N LEU A 68 -10.09 -6.61 -9.44
CA LEU A 68 -9.35 -6.89 -8.21
C LEU A 68 -7.85 -6.96 -8.51
N GLU A 69 -7.03 -6.61 -7.53
CA GLU A 69 -5.59 -6.86 -7.55
C GLU A 69 -5.31 -8.37 -7.46
N ARG A 70 -6.13 -9.07 -6.66
CA ARG A 70 -6.10 -10.53 -6.48
C ARG A 70 -7.40 -11.01 -5.86
N ALA A 71 -7.69 -12.30 -5.99
CA ALA A 71 -8.77 -12.91 -5.22
C ALA A 71 -8.51 -12.77 -3.71
N GLY A 72 -9.56 -12.47 -2.96
CA GLY A 72 -9.48 -12.21 -1.52
C GLY A 72 -9.30 -10.74 -1.15
N ASN A 73 -9.29 -9.81 -2.11
CA ASN A 73 -9.49 -8.40 -1.82
C ASN A 73 -10.92 -8.15 -1.33
N VAL A 74 -11.06 -7.19 -0.42
CA VAL A 74 -12.35 -6.65 -0.03
C VAL A 74 -12.82 -5.63 -1.06
N VAL A 75 -14.12 -5.59 -1.35
CA VAL A 75 -14.76 -4.61 -2.25
C VAL A 75 -15.76 -3.77 -1.45
N LEU A 76 -15.71 -2.45 -1.64
CA LEU A 76 -16.67 -1.49 -1.07
C LEU A 76 -17.21 -0.58 -2.17
N GLU A 77 -18.24 -1.03 -2.88
CA GLU A 77 -18.86 -0.28 -3.99
C GLU A 77 -20.31 0.13 -3.70
N ASP A 78 -20.97 -0.52 -2.74
CA ASP A 78 -22.32 -0.22 -2.28
C ASP A 78 -22.46 -0.43 -0.76
N ASP A 79 -23.64 -0.17 -0.21
CA ASP A 79 -23.96 -0.17 1.23
C ASP A 79 -24.48 -1.52 1.75
N LYS A 80 -24.63 -2.54 0.89
CA LYS A 80 -25.23 -3.83 1.28
C LYS A 80 -24.53 -4.51 2.44
N ASP A 81 -23.20 -4.46 2.45
CA ASP A 81 -22.35 -5.12 3.44
C ASP A 81 -21.76 -4.14 4.47
N LEU A 82 -22.27 -2.88 4.52
CA LEU A 82 -21.76 -1.82 5.38
C LEU A 82 -21.63 -2.21 6.87
N PRO A 83 -22.55 -2.99 7.48
CA PRO A 83 -22.40 -3.47 8.85
C PRO A 83 -21.12 -4.27 9.10
N LEU A 84 -20.66 -5.08 8.14
CA LEU A 84 -19.42 -5.84 8.26
C LEU A 84 -18.17 -4.92 8.27
N PHE A 85 -18.23 -3.84 7.49
CA PHE A 85 -17.20 -2.79 7.51
C PHE A 85 -17.21 -2.02 8.83
N ALA A 86 -18.37 -1.75 9.41
CA ALA A 86 -18.49 -1.07 10.70
C ALA A 86 -17.90 -1.92 11.84
N GLU A 87 -18.10 -3.24 11.84
CA GLU A 87 -17.44 -4.15 12.77
C GLU A 87 -15.93 -4.12 12.64
N TRP A 88 -15.43 -4.13 11.40
CA TRP A 88 -14.00 -4.01 11.13
C TRP A 88 -13.42 -2.67 11.60
N ALA A 89 -14.08 -1.55 11.28
CA ALA A 89 -13.67 -0.22 11.73
C ALA A 89 -13.59 -0.15 13.26
N LYS A 90 -14.64 -0.62 13.96
CA LYS A 90 -14.70 -0.68 15.43
C LYS A 90 -13.57 -1.54 16.02
N ALA A 91 -13.31 -2.71 15.46
CA ALA A 91 -12.24 -3.59 15.92
C ALA A 91 -10.85 -2.96 15.73
N GLY A 92 -10.63 -2.34 14.57
CA GLY A 92 -9.34 -1.77 14.21
C GLY A 92 -9.01 -0.41 14.84
N THR A 93 -9.98 0.22 15.54
CA THR A 93 -9.78 1.47 16.29
C THR A 93 -9.91 1.27 17.81
N SER A 94 -9.95 0.02 18.27
CA SER A 94 -10.27 -0.33 19.65
C SER A 94 -9.30 0.23 20.72
N ALA A 95 -8.07 0.56 20.33
CA ALA A 95 -7.07 1.19 21.20
C ALA A 95 -6.98 2.72 21.03
N GLY A 96 -7.91 3.36 20.32
CA GLY A 96 -7.93 4.81 20.10
C GLY A 96 -7.04 5.32 18.97
N ASN A 97 -6.44 4.43 18.20
CA ASN A 97 -5.66 4.76 17.01
C ASN A 97 -6.56 5.13 15.82
N GLN A 98 -5.98 5.77 14.81
CA GLN A 98 -6.64 6.00 13.53
C GLN A 98 -6.58 4.75 12.64
N LEU A 99 -7.66 4.48 11.89
CA LEU A 99 -7.72 3.42 10.86
C LEU A 99 -8.28 3.99 9.56
N TRP A 100 -7.44 4.10 8.55
CA TRP A 100 -7.82 4.61 7.22
C TRP A 100 -7.91 3.47 6.22
N VAL A 101 -8.89 3.55 5.33
CA VAL A 101 -9.06 2.58 4.25
C VAL A 101 -8.27 3.00 3.04
N GLN A 102 -7.36 2.13 2.56
CA GLN A 102 -6.69 2.34 1.28
C GLN A 102 -7.61 1.90 0.13
N LEU A 103 -8.18 2.87 -0.58
CA LEU A 103 -9.02 2.65 -1.77
C LEU A 103 -8.14 2.44 -3.00
N ASN A 104 -8.46 1.42 -3.79
CA ASN A 104 -7.66 1.04 -4.96
C ASN A 104 -8.51 0.59 -6.15
N HIS A 105 -7.96 0.82 -7.34
CA HIS A 105 -8.36 0.20 -8.60
C HIS A 105 -7.10 -0.32 -9.31
N PRO A 106 -6.99 -1.62 -9.63
CA PRO A 106 -5.73 -2.21 -10.10
C PRO A 106 -5.35 -1.79 -11.53
N GLY A 107 -6.30 -1.27 -12.31
CA GLY A 107 -6.05 -0.99 -13.72
C GLY A 107 -5.60 -2.24 -14.46
N ARG A 108 -4.59 -2.13 -15.31
CA ARG A 108 -4.00 -3.25 -16.07
C ARG A 108 -3.36 -4.35 -15.19
N GLN A 109 -3.17 -4.08 -13.89
CA GLN A 109 -2.66 -5.07 -12.92
C GLN A 109 -3.78 -5.97 -12.36
N CYS A 110 -4.93 -6.02 -13.00
CA CYS A 110 -5.99 -6.98 -12.70
C CYS A 110 -5.64 -8.33 -13.35
N PRO A 111 -5.53 -9.43 -12.57
CA PRO A 111 -5.22 -10.76 -13.12
C PRO A 111 -6.28 -11.25 -14.11
N LYS A 112 -5.88 -12.00 -15.15
CA LYS A 112 -6.78 -12.59 -16.15
C LYS A 112 -7.90 -13.44 -15.55
N MET A 113 -7.62 -14.10 -14.43
CA MET A 113 -8.63 -14.92 -13.75
C MET A 113 -9.76 -14.09 -13.13
N VAL A 114 -9.53 -12.81 -12.87
CA VAL A 114 -10.53 -11.86 -12.39
C VAL A 114 -11.19 -11.16 -13.57
N ASN A 115 -10.39 -10.55 -14.44
CA ASN A 115 -10.87 -9.87 -15.65
C ASN A 115 -9.84 -10.01 -16.78
N SER A 116 -10.25 -10.61 -17.91
CA SER A 116 -9.37 -10.85 -19.05
C SER A 116 -9.07 -9.60 -19.88
N GLN A 117 -9.89 -8.55 -19.75
CA GLN A 117 -9.75 -7.27 -20.45
C GLN A 117 -9.91 -6.10 -19.45
N PRO A 118 -8.91 -5.86 -18.56
CA PRO A 118 -8.99 -4.81 -17.56
C PRO A 118 -8.92 -3.40 -18.19
N LEU A 119 -9.29 -2.39 -17.41
CA LEU A 119 -9.17 -0.98 -17.79
C LEU A 119 -7.74 -0.47 -17.59
N SER A 120 -7.31 0.44 -18.46
CA SER A 120 -6.05 1.17 -18.36
C SER A 120 -6.17 2.52 -19.08
N PRO A 121 -5.33 3.53 -18.81
CA PRO A 121 -5.33 4.77 -19.61
C PRO A 121 -5.17 4.51 -21.10
N SER A 122 -4.34 3.52 -21.48
CA SER A 122 -4.08 3.09 -22.85
C SER A 122 -3.88 1.57 -22.92
N GLU A 123 -3.91 0.97 -24.11
CA GLU A 123 -3.83 -0.49 -24.32
C GLU A 123 -2.41 -1.05 -24.16
N VAL A 124 -1.70 -0.62 -23.12
CA VAL A 124 -0.34 -1.09 -22.81
C VAL A 124 -0.40 -2.27 -21.86
N GLN A 125 -0.18 -3.46 -22.36
CA GLN A 125 -0.22 -4.71 -21.58
C GLN A 125 0.94 -4.80 -20.59
N LEU A 126 0.69 -5.38 -19.43
CA LEU A 126 1.72 -5.78 -18.47
C LEU A 126 2.22 -7.18 -18.79
N GLU A 127 3.46 -7.27 -19.26
CA GLU A 127 4.11 -8.54 -19.62
C GLU A 127 4.79 -9.15 -18.38
N LEU A 128 4.02 -9.80 -17.51
CA LEU A 128 4.55 -10.48 -16.33
C LEU A 128 3.97 -11.90 -16.23
N LEU A 129 4.79 -12.90 -16.54
CA LEU A 129 4.46 -14.33 -16.45
C LEU A 129 3.13 -14.74 -17.12
N GLY A 130 2.63 -13.92 -18.07
CA GLY A 130 1.36 -14.18 -18.76
C GLY A 130 0.11 -14.08 -17.90
N ASN A 131 0.20 -13.58 -16.67
CA ASN A 131 -0.91 -13.52 -15.73
C ASN A 131 -1.92 -12.39 -15.98
N PHE A 132 -1.57 -11.41 -16.80
CA PHE A 132 -2.38 -10.21 -17.08
C PHE A 132 -2.94 -10.20 -18.49
N GLY A 133 -4.16 -9.70 -18.64
CA GLY A 133 -4.82 -9.55 -19.92
C GLY A 133 -4.36 -8.29 -20.68
N LYS A 134 -4.62 -8.22 -21.99
CA LYS A 134 -4.48 -6.99 -22.74
C LYS A 134 -5.56 -6.01 -22.25
N PRO A 135 -5.18 -4.84 -21.71
CA PRO A 135 -6.18 -3.91 -21.21
C PRO A 135 -6.94 -3.24 -22.35
N ARG A 136 -8.14 -2.75 -22.05
CA ARG A 136 -8.88 -1.80 -22.86
C ARG A 136 -8.54 -0.37 -22.43
N ALA A 137 -8.32 0.52 -23.40
CA ALA A 137 -8.21 1.95 -23.11
C ALA A 137 -9.52 2.50 -22.55
N MET A 138 -9.44 3.30 -21.49
CA MET A 138 -10.60 3.95 -20.86
C MET A 138 -11.20 5.02 -21.79
N THR A 139 -12.52 5.05 -21.87
CA THR A 139 -13.28 6.18 -22.44
C THR A 139 -13.39 7.32 -21.41
N GLU A 140 -13.93 8.48 -21.82
CA GLU A 140 -14.29 9.56 -20.88
C GLU A 140 -15.26 9.07 -19.80
N ASP A 141 -16.30 8.33 -20.20
CA ASP A 141 -17.32 7.79 -19.30
C ASP A 141 -16.71 6.81 -18.28
N ASP A 142 -15.75 5.95 -18.69
CA ASP A 142 -15.02 5.07 -17.77
C ASP A 142 -14.24 5.87 -16.72
N ILE A 143 -13.62 6.99 -17.11
CA ILE A 143 -12.85 7.85 -16.20
C ILE A 143 -13.79 8.50 -15.18
N GLN A 144 -14.91 9.04 -15.64
CA GLN A 144 -15.92 9.63 -14.77
C GLN A 144 -16.55 8.58 -13.83
N GLU A 145 -16.81 7.36 -14.33
CA GLU A 145 -17.28 6.26 -13.50
C GLU A 145 -16.28 5.91 -12.39
N VAL A 146 -14.99 5.85 -12.70
CA VAL A 146 -13.93 5.58 -11.70
C VAL A 146 -13.89 6.66 -10.64
N ILE A 147 -13.92 7.95 -11.02
CA ILE A 147 -13.98 9.08 -10.07
C ILE A 147 -15.20 8.93 -9.14
N ALA A 148 -16.37 8.66 -9.70
CA ALA A 148 -17.59 8.47 -8.93
C ALA A 148 -17.51 7.27 -7.97
N ARG A 149 -16.91 6.15 -8.40
CA ARG A 149 -16.72 4.95 -7.55
C ARG A 149 -15.80 5.22 -6.37
N PHE A 150 -14.65 5.88 -6.58
CA PHE A 150 -13.78 6.28 -5.47
C PHE A 150 -14.49 7.20 -4.48
N THR A 151 -15.26 8.16 -5.00
CA THR A 151 -16.07 9.09 -4.19
C THR A 151 -17.10 8.34 -3.37
N ARG A 152 -17.88 7.45 -3.99
CA ARG A 152 -18.88 6.62 -3.33
C ARG A 152 -18.24 5.75 -2.25
N SER A 153 -17.15 5.05 -2.56
CA SER A 153 -16.45 4.20 -1.59
C SER A 153 -15.93 5.02 -0.40
N ALA A 154 -15.39 6.23 -0.62
CA ALA A 154 -14.92 7.10 0.46
C ALA A 154 -16.07 7.55 1.39
N THR A 155 -17.26 7.84 0.84
CA THR A 155 -18.47 8.13 1.62
C THR A 155 -18.86 6.94 2.48
N LEU A 156 -18.89 5.73 1.90
CA LEU A 156 -19.21 4.50 2.63
C LEU A 156 -18.16 4.17 3.72
N VAL A 157 -16.88 4.46 3.48
CA VAL A 157 -15.82 4.33 4.51
C VAL A 157 -16.13 5.20 5.71
N LYS A 158 -16.52 6.46 5.49
CA LYS A 158 -16.91 7.39 6.56
C LYS A 158 -18.16 6.90 7.30
N GLU A 159 -19.19 6.46 6.56
CA GLU A 159 -20.43 5.92 7.11
C GLU A 159 -20.19 4.66 7.96
N ALA A 160 -19.26 3.79 7.56
CA ALA A 160 -18.87 2.60 8.31
C ALA A 160 -18.07 2.90 9.60
N GLY A 161 -17.67 4.16 9.82
CA GLY A 161 -16.95 4.56 11.03
C GLY A 161 -15.43 4.39 10.98
N PHE A 162 -14.85 4.18 9.80
CA PHE A 162 -13.41 4.36 9.62
C PHE A 162 -13.03 5.83 9.78
N THR A 163 -11.79 6.09 10.17
CA THR A 163 -11.35 7.43 10.56
C THR A 163 -10.65 8.20 9.46
N GLY A 164 -10.61 7.69 8.24
CA GLY A 164 -10.02 8.34 7.07
C GLY A 164 -9.93 7.41 5.86
N VAL A 165 -9.51 7.97 4.74
CA VAL A 165 -9.23 7.25 3.49
C VAL A 165 -7.84 7.56 2.98
N GLN A 166 -7.26 6.61 2.23
CA GLN A 166 -6.05 6.83 1.44
C GLN A 166 -6.30 6.42 0.00
N LEU A 167 -6.02 7.30 -0.96
CA LEU A 167 -6.08 6.96 -2.37
C LEU A 167 -4.76 6.34 -2.82
N HIS A 168 -4.83 5.16 -3.43
CA HIS A 168 -3.65 4.45 -3.89
C HIS A 168 -3.20 4.93 -5.27
N CYS A 169 -2.24 5.87 -5.31
CA CYS A 169 -1.68 6.44 -6.53
C CYS A 169 -0.27 5.94 -6.84
N ALA A 170 0.11 4.76 -6.34
CA ALA A 170 1.44 4.19 -6.45
C ALA A 170 1.43 2.79 -7.06
N HIS A 171 2.61 2.17 -7.19
CA HIS A 171 2.85 0.76 -7.48
C HIS A 171 2.31 0.24 -8.81
N GLY A 172 2.09 1.12 -9.79
CA GLY A 172 1.58 0.74 -11.11
C GLY A 172 0.09 0.42 -11.15
N TYR A 173 -0.70 0.75 -10.10
CA TYR A 173 -2.16 0.70 -10.12
C TYR A 173 -2.75 1.85 -10.95
N LEU A 174 -4.06 1.92 -11.11
CA LEU A 174 -4.70 2.77 -12.11
C LEU A 174 -4.23 4.23 -12.08
N PHE A 175 -4.22 4.87 -10.93
CA PHE A 175 -3.77 6.27 -10.82
C PHE A 175 -2.29 6.44 -11.13
N SER A 176 -1.44 5.50 -10.70
CA SER A 176 -0.04 5.47 -11.10
C SER A 176 0.14 5.25 -12.61
N GLN A 177 -0.74 4.45 -13.24
CA GLN A 177 -0.73 4.26 -14.71
C GLN A 177 -1.04 5.57 -15.44
N PHE A 178 -1.97 6.38 -14.92
CA PHE A 178 -2.25 7.70 -15.50
C PHE A 178 -1.05 8.64 -15.39
N LEU A 179 -0.31 8.62 -14.28
CA LEU A 179 0.88 9.47 -14.08
C LEU A 179 2.04 9.07 -15.01
N SER A 180 2.19 7.77 -15.32
CA SER A 180 3.32 7.27 -16.11
C SER A 180 3.14 7.55 -17.61
N PRO A 181 4.01 8.33 -18.25
CA PRO A 181 3.91 8.60 -19.70
C PRO A 181 4.18 7.35 -20.55
N LYS A 182 4.75 6.29 -19.97
CA LYS A 182 4.94 4.99 -20.66
C LYS A 182 3.64 4.22 -20.79
N ILE A 183 2.73 4.38 -19.83
CA ILE A 183 1.49 3.65 -19.79
C ILE A 183 0.35 4.52 -20.31
N ASN A 184 0.34 5.81 -19.94
CA ASN A 184 -0.62 6.77 -20.41
C ASN A 184 -0.15 7.42 -21.71
N GLN A 185 -0.56 6.84 -22.83
CA GLN A 185 -0.25 7.31 -24.20
C GLN A 185 -1.40 8.13 -24.80
N ARG A 186 -2.30 8.66 -23.95
CA ARG A 186 -3.44 9.47 -24.38
C ARG A 186 -2.99 10.83 -24.88
N THR A 187 -3.77 11.40 -25.81
CA THR A 187 -3.54 12.71 -26.40
C THR A 187 -4.68 13.70 -26.07
N ASP A 188 -5.64 13.29 -25.25
CA ASP A 188 -6.73 14.11 -24.76
C ASP A 188 -6.38 14.80 -23.42
N GLN A 189 -7.39 15.40 -22.77
CA GLN A 189 -7.22 16.09 -21.47
C GLN A 189 -6.74 15.20 -20.31
N TRP A 190 -6.65 13.88 -20.47
CA TRP A 190 -6.23 12.90 -19.47
C TRP A 190 -4.81 12.37 -19.71
N GLY A 191 -4.11 12.87 -20.75
CA GLY A 191 -2.76 12.42 -21.12
C GLY A 191 -1.87 13.51 -21.67
N GLY A 192 -0.65 13.15 -22.09
CA GLY A 192 0.36 14.09 -22.57
C GLY A 192 1.07 14.83 -21.43
N SER A 193 0.69 16.08 -21.13
CA SER A 193 1.32 16.86 -20.07
C SER A 193 1.15 16.24 -18.68
N LEU A 194 2.06 16.54 -17.75
CA LEU A 194 1.96 16.06 -16.37
C LEU A 194 0.65 16.50 -15.70
N GLU A 195 0.21 17.72 -15.96
CA GLU A 195 -1.04 18.26 -15.44
C GLU A 195 -2.24 17.41 -15.91
N ASN A 196 -2.29 17.06 -17.19
CA ASN A 196 -3.34 16.18 -17.73
C ASN A 196 -3.25 14.76 -17.15
N ARG A 197 -2.04 14.21 -17.02
CA ARG A 197 -1.84 12.88 -16.42
C ARG A 197 -2.25 12.83 -14.94
N ALA A 198 -2.07 13.92 -14.20
CA ALA A 198 -2.48 14.04 -12.78
C ALA A 198 -3.95 14.41 -12.61
N ARG A 199 -4.65 14.82 -13.66
CA ARG A 199 -6.04 15.34 -13.62
C ARG A 199 -7.00 14.39 -12.92
N ILE A 200 -6.99 13.11 -13.27
CA ILE A 200 -7.90 12.11 -12.68
C ILE A 200 -7.72 12.02 -11.16
N ILE A 201 -6.49 12.08 -10.66
CA ILE A 201 -6.18 12.04 -9.22
C ILE A 201 -6.74 13.29 -8.55
N ARG A 202 -6.44 14.47 -9.09
CA ARG A 202 -6.88 15.76 -8.54
C ARG A 202 -8.40 15.87 -8.52
N GLU A 203 -9.08 15.49 -9.59
CA GLU A 203 -10.54 15.49 -9.67
C GLU A 203 -11.17 14.48 -8.70
N THR A 204 -10.56 13.29 -8.54
CA THR A 204 -11.00 12.31 -7.54
C THR A 204 -10.87 12.86 -6.12
N ILE A 205 -9.72 13.45 -5.76
CA ILE A 205 -9.50 14.05 -4.43
C ILE A 205 -10.53 15.15 -4.15
N ARG A 206 -10.74 16.06 -5.09
CA ARG A 206 -11.72 17.15 -4.96
C ARG A 206 -13.15 16.63 -4.82
N SER A 207 -13.49 15.57 -5.55
CA SER A 207 -14.79 14.92 -5.46
C SER A 207 -14.98 14.24 -4.11
N VAL A 208 -13.98 13.46 -3.65
CA VAL A 208 -13.99 12.82 -2.32
C VAL A 208 -14.11 13.90 -1.22
N ARG A 209 -13.29 14.96 -1.27
CA ARG A 209 -13.32 16.03 -0.27
C ARG A 209 -14.69 16.71 -0.15
N ARG A 210 -15.39 16.95 -1.26
CA ARG A 210 -16.74 17.51 -1.22
C ARG A 210 -17.74 16.63 -0.47
N GLU A 211 -17.63 15.31 -0.62
CA GLU A 211 -18.57 14.37 -0.01
C GLU A 211 -18.22 14.06 1.47
N VAL A 212 -16.94 13.86 1.77
CA VAL A 212 -16.54 13.49 3.14
C VAL A 212 -16.40 14.70 4.07
N GLY A 213 -16.32 15.92 3.53
CA GLY A 213 -16.18 17.17 4.29
C GLY A 213 -14.74 17.46 4.72
N PRO A 214 -14.49 18.65 5.34
CA PRO A 214 -13.14 19.14 5.61
C PRO A 214 -12.42 18.42 6.76
N GLU A 215 -13.15 17.84 7.70
CA GLU A 215 -12.59 17.23 8.92
C GLU A 215 -12.23 15.73 8.75
N PHE A 216 -12.68 15.10 7.66
CA PHE A 216 -12.38 13.69 7.41
C PHE A 216 -11.04 13.55 6.67
N PRO A 217 -10.03 12.85 7.22
CA PRO A 217 -8.71 12.77 6.63
C PRO A 217 -8.70 12.11 5.25
N ILE A 218 -8.00 12.74 4.31
CA ILE A 218 -7.66 12.18 3.00
C ILE A 218 -6.16 12.05 2.88
N GLY A 219 -5.66 10.81 2.78
CA GLY A 219 -4.29 10.50 2.43
C GLY A 219 -4.13 10.17 0.95
N VAL A 220 -2.93 10.33 0.44
CA VAL A 220 -2.52 9.85 -0.88
C VAL A 220 -1.22 9.08 -0.75
N LYS A 221 -1.15 7.90 -1.38
CA LYS A 221 0.09 7.15 -1.53
C LYS A 221 0.62 7.32 -2.94
N LEU A 222 1.86 7.81 -3.07
CA LEU A 222 2.49 8.16 -4.34
C LEU A 222 3.85 7.46 -4.46
N ASN A 223 4.25 7.08 -5.68
CA ASN A 223 5.63 6.68 -5.95
C ASN A 223 6.55 7.90 -5.91
N SER A 224 7.76 7.78 -5.35
CA SER A 224 8.81 8.80 -5.53
C SER A 224 9.27 8.89 -6.99
N ALA A 225 9.30 7.77 -7.70
CA ALA A 225 9.54 7.64 -9.13
C ALA A 225 9.13 6.23 -9.61
N ASP A 226 9.01 6.05 -10.94
CA ASP A 226 8.84 4.72 -11.53
C ASP A 226 10.15 3.94 -11.62
N PHE A 227 11.29 4.60 -11.42
CA PHE A 227 12.65 4.07 -11.62
C PHE A 227 12.88 3.46 -13.02
N GLN A 228 12.14 3.92 -13.99
CA GLN A 228 12.23 3.53 -15.41
C GLN A 228 12.55 4.75 -16.28
N LYS A 229 13.51 4.62 -17.20
CA LYS A 229 13.83 5.70 -18.14
C LYS A 229 12.59 6.11 -18.92
N GLY A 230 12.22 7.40 -18.82
CA GLY A 230 11.03 7.96 -19.48
C GLY A 230 9.69 7.58 -18.80
N GLY A 231 9.72 7.08 -17.56
CA GLY A 231 8.56 6.92 -16.70
C GLY A 231 8.28 8.18 -15.86
N PHE A 232 7.45 8.05 -14.83
CA PHE A 232 7.20 9.09 -13.84
C PHE A 232 8.48 9.38 -13.06
N SER A 233 8.94 10.63 -13.06
CA SER A 233 10.22 11.06 -12.50
C SER A 233 10.05 11.63 -11.07
N LEU A 234 11.17 11.85 -10.36
CA LEU A 234 11.16 12.54 -9.07
C LEU A 234 10.66 14.00 -9.24
N GLU A 235 11.03 14.67 -10.32
CA GLU A 235 10.57 16.02 -10.62
C GLU A 235 9.05 16.05 -10.84
N ASP A 236 8.52 15.07 -11.55
CA ASP A 236 7.07 14.86 -11.69
C ASP A 236 6.42 14.64 -10.31
N CYS A 237 7.03 13.81 -9.45
CA CYS A 237 6.53 13.55 -8.11
C CYS A 237 6.49 14.80 -7.24
N VAL A 238 7.55 15.60 -7.24
CA VAL A 238 7.62 16.88 -6.50
C VAL A 238 6.53 17.84 -6.97
N THR A 239 6.30 17.95 -8.28
CA THR A 239 5.26 18.79 -8.87
C THR A 239 3.86 18.30 -8.49
N VAL A 240 3.58 17.01 -8.62
CA VAL A 240 2.30 16.41 -8.22
C VAL A 240 2.07 16.59 -6.72
N ALA A 241 3.09 16.39 -5.89
CA ALA A 241 3.00 16.58 -4.44
C ALA A 241 2.58 18.00 -4.05
N SER A 242 3.08 19.03 -4.76
CA SER A 242 2.65 20.41 -4.51
C SER A 242 1.17 20.62 -4.83
N TRP A 243 0.67 20.05 -5.92
CA TRP A 243 -0.76 20.10 -6.28
C TRP A 243 -1.65 19.36 -5.29
N LEU A 244 -1.16 18.24 -4.71
CA LEU A 244 -1.91 17.49 -3.69
C LEU A 244 -2.11 18.32 -2.42
N GLY A 245 -1.13 19.12 -2.02
CA GLY A 245 -1.25 20.07 -0.91
C GLY A 245 -2.32 21.14 -1.20
N GLU A 246 -2.38 21.67 -2.43
CA GLU A 246 -3.41 22.61 -2.88
C GLU A 246 -4.82 22.00 -2.89
N ASP A 247 -4.92 20.70 -3.19
CA ASP A 247 -6.18 19.95 -3.29
C ASP A 247 -6.67 19.41 -1.92
N SER A 248 -6.14 19.92 -0.80
CA SER A 248 -6.55 19.60 0.58
C SER A 248 -6.32 18.12 0.98
N VAL A 249 -5.21 17.54 0.56
CA VAL A 249 -4.73 16.26 1.09
C VAL A 249 -4.13 16.49 2.48
N ASP A 250 -4.41 15.59 3.42
CA ASP A 250 -3.99 15.72 4.83
C ASP A 250 -2.69 14.98 5.14
N LEU A 251 -2.37 13.94 4.36
CA LEU A 251 -1.16 13.12 4.53
C LEU A 251 -0.69 12.58 3.18
N LEU A 252 0.57 12.83 2.84
CA LEU A 252 1.22 12.22 1.69
C LEU A 252 2.09 11.05 2.17
N GLU A 253 1.83 9.84 1.67
CA GLU A 253 2.71 8.69 1.85
C GLU A 253 3.57 8.48 0.61
N ILE A 254 4.89 8.51 0.77
CA ILE A 254 5.83 8.16 -0.29
C ILE A 254 6.28 6.72 -0.13
N SER A 255 6.19 6.00 -1.24
CA SER A 255 6.65 4.64 -1.41
C SER A 255 7.39 4.54 -2.75
N GLY A 256 8.02 3.44 -3.06
CA GLY A 256 8.80 3.29 -4.30
C GLY A 256 8.53 2.00 -5.05
N GLY A 257 8.74 2.06 -6.37
CA GLY A 257 8.72 0.91 -7.26
C GLY A 257 7.35 0.58 -7.88
N THR A 258 7.40 -0.20 -8.93
CA THR A 258 6.23 -0.81 -9.60
C THR A 258 6.44 -2.32 -9.70
N TYR A 259 5.40 -3.12 -10.00
CA TYR A 259 5.54 -4.57 -10.21
C TYR A 259 6.47 -4.93 -11.38
N GLU A 260 6.71 -4.01 -12.31
CA GLU A 260 7.67 -4.18 -13.39
C GLU A 260 9.12 -4.09 -12.90
N GLN A 261 9.33 -3.54 -11.70
CA GLN A 261 10.61 -3.56 -11.01
C GLN A 261 10.53 -4.54 -9.83
N LEU A 262 11.25 -5.63 -9.96
CA LEU A 262 11.30 -6.71 -8.98
C LEU A 262 11.79 -6.29 -7.58
N SER A 263 12.27 -5.06 -7.42
CA SER A 263 12.64 -4.47 -6.12
C SER A 263 11.47 -4.37 -5.13
N LEU A 264 10.23 -4.18 -5.60
CA LEU A 264 9.03 -4.26 -4.76
C LEU A 264 8.77 -5.68 -4.23
N LEU A 265 9.20 -6.70 -4.97
CA LEU A 265 9.10 -8.10 -4.61
C LEU A 265 10.32 -8.61 -3.82
N GLY A 266 11.24 -7.72 -3.43
CA GLY A 266 12.44 -8.08 -2.69
C GLY A 266 13.62 -8.52 -3.54
N VAL A 267 13.58 -8.35 -4.87
CA VAL A 267 14.72 -8.61 -5.77
C VAL A 267 15.54 -7.35 -5.89
N GLU A 268 16.69 -7.31 -5.23
CA GLU A 268 17.67 -6.24 -5.41
C GLU A 268 18.24 -6.28 -6.84
N ALA A 269 18.24 -5.13 -7.52
CA ALA A 269 19.13 -4.91 -8.63
C ALA A 269 20.58 -5.10 -8.11
N THR A 270 21.36 -5.86 -8.83
CA THR A 270 22.74 -6.20 -8.56
C THR A 270 23.64 -4.98 -8.43
N GLU A 271 23.69 -4.29 -7.32
CA GLU A 271 24.78 -3.39 -6.94
C GLU A 271 24.40 -2.48 -5.76
N VAL A 272 24.01 -2.97 -4.63
CA VAL A 272 24.21 -2.17 -3.39
C VAL A 272 24.34 -3.09 -2.18
N ARG A 273 25.54 -3.58 -1.93
CA ARG A 273 26.00 -3.94 -0.60
C ARG A 273 26.44 -2.67 0.11
N GLU A 274 25.51 -1.80 0.45
CA GLU A 274 25.78 -0.71 1.36
C GLU A 274 24.95 -0.88 2.62
N SER A 275 25.53 -0.49 3.75
CA SER A 275 24.98 -0.71 5.08
C SER A 275 23.50 -0.37 5.19
N THR A 276 22.77 -1.02 6.10
CA THR A 276 21.35 -0.76 6.44
C THR A 276 21.05 0.75 6.52
N ARG A 277 21.97 1.54 7.07
CA ARG A 277 21.89 2.99 7.19
C ARG A 277 21.82 3.72 5.84
N LYS A 278 22.50 3.25 4.80
CA LYS A 278 22.44 3.85 3.46
C LYS A 278 21.14 3.49 2.72
N ARG A 279 20.55 2.33 2.99
CA ARG A 279 19.23 1.97 2.44
C ARG A 279 18.09 2.75 3.09
N GLU A 280 18.17 2.96 4.40
CA GLU A 280 17.25 3.81 5.14
C GLU A 280 17.38 5.27 4.67
N ALA A 281 18.59 5.76 4.42
CA ALA A 281 18.87 7.11 3.92
C ALA A 281 18.39 7.38 2.47
N TYR A 282 18.29 6.36 1.63
CA TYR A 282 17.91 6.54 0.22
C TYR A 282 16.52 7.17 0.03
N PHE A 283 15.55 6.78 0.84
CA PHE A 283 14.20 7.37 0.80
C PHE A 283 14.14 8.76 1.45
N ILE A 284 15.03 9.05 2.41
CA ILE A 284 15.09 10.31 3.13
C ILE A 284 15.54 11.45 2.18
N GLU A 285 16.50 11.22 1.30
CA GLU A 285 17.00 12.24 0.35
C GLU A 285 15.88 12.76 -0.59
N TYR A 286 14.97 11.88 -1.02
CA TYR A 286 13.81 12.29 -1.83
C TYR A 286 12.72 12.95 -0.98
N ALA A 287 12.58 12.52 0.27
CA ALA A 287 11.52 12.96 1.18
C ALA A 287 11.57 14.47 1.44
N GLU A 288 12.74 15.05 1.65
CA GLU A 288 12.90 16.48 1.94
C GLU A 288 12.38 17.37 0.81
N ARG A 289 12.73 17.06 -0.44
CA ARG A 289 12.27 17.81 -1.63
C ARG A 289 10.75 17.70 -1.79
N ILE A 290 10.19 16.52 -1.62
CA ILE A 290 8.76 16.27 -1.75
C ILE A 290 8.00 16.98 -0.63
N LYS A 291 8.47 16.87 0.62
CA LYS A 291 7.86 17.52 1.79
C LYS A 291 7.80 19.04 1.65
N THR A 292 8.92 19.63 1.20
CA THR A 292 9.00 21.08 0.98
C THR A 292 8.00 21.56 -0.07
N ALA A 293 7.80 20.78 -1.13
CA ALA A 293 6.85 21.10 -2.20
C ALA A 293 5.39 20.90 -1.76
N ALA A 294 5.10 19.77 -1.12
CA ALA A 294 3.73 19.37 -0.72
C ALA A 294 3.14 20.27 0.37
N LYS A 295 3.96 20.77 1.31
CA LYS A 295 3.56 21.58 2.48
C LYS A 295 2.49 20.93 3.36
N ILE A 296 2.41 19.60 3.34
CA ILE A 296 1.56 18.76 4.17
C ILE A 296 2.41 17.69 4.86
N PRO A 297 1.92 17.06 5.95
CA PRO A 297 2.64 15.98 6.60
C PRO A 297 3.05 14.88 5.63
N LEU A 298 4.29 14.38 5.78
CA LEU A 298 4.88 13.35 4.95
C LEU A 298 5.12 12.07 5.75
N MET A 299 4.60 10.97 5.26
CA MET A 299 4.88 9.61 5.69
C MET A 299 5.81 8.94 4.68
N VAL A 300 6.86 8.30 5.14
CA VAL A 300 7.74 7.48 4.30
C VAL A 300 7.65 6.02 4.71
N THR A 301 7.37 5.15 3.74
CA THR A 301 7.25 3.71 3.94
C THR A 301 8.34 2.96 3.18
N GLY A 302 9.08 2.13 3.93
CA GLY A 302 10.12 1.25 3.40
C GLY A 302 11.51 1.54 3.98
N GLY A 303 12.30 0.48 4.13
CA GLY A 303 13.68 0.56 4.58
C GLY A 303 13.89 0.65 6.09
N PHE A 304 13.07 1.35 6.82
CA PHE A 304 13.26 1.57 8.26
C PHE A 304 13.30 0.26 9.06
N ARG A 305 14.37 0.10 9.85
CA ARG A 305 14.57 -1.03 10.77
C ARG A 305 15.13 -0.59 12.12
N SER A 306 15.93 0.46 12.18
CA SER A 306 16.64 0.91 13.36
C SER A 306 15.89 2.06 14.05
N ARG A 307 15.67 1.94 15.36
CA ARG A 307 14.98 2.95 16.17
C ARG A 307 15.68 4.31 16.10
N ASP A 308 17.01 4.33 16.24
CA ASP A 308 17.80 5.55 16.19
C ASP A 308 17.66 6.31 14.86
N VAL A 309 17.60 5.59 13.74
CA VAL A 309 17.38 6.19 12.41
C VAL A 309 15.97 6.77 12.31
N MET A 310 14.95 6.08 12.81
CA MET A 310 13.59 6.59 12.85
C MET A 310 13.47 7.86 13.72
N GLU A 311 14.07 7.86 14.92
CA GLU A 311 14.08 9.00 15.81
C GLU A 311 14.83 10.21 15.23
N GLN A 312 15.96 9.96 14.55
CA GLN A 312 16.72 11.01 13.84
C GLN A 312 15.89 11.61 12.70
N ALA A 313 15.24 10.81 11.87
CA ALA A 313 14.43 11.28 10.75
C ALA A 313 13.26 12.18 11.22
N ILE A 314 12.62 11.85 12.35
CA ILE A 314 11.59 12.70 12.95
C ILE A 314 12.19 13.98 13.55
N THR A 315 13.29 13.86 14.31
CA THR A 315 13.95 14.98 14.98
C THR A 315 14.47 16.01 13.97
N ASN A 316 15.07 15.54 12.88
CA ASN A 316 15.56 16.38 11.79
C ASN A 316 14.42 16.93 10.90
N LYS A 317 13.18 16.52 11.14
CA LYS A 317 12.00 16.89 10.33
C LYS A 317 12.08 16.44 8.86
N GLU A 318 12.85 15.41 8.58
CA GLU A 318 12.98 14.82 7.25
C GLU A 318 11.65 14.16 6.84
N VAL A 319 11.00 13.50 7.81
CA VAL A 319 9.65 12.92 7.67
C VAL A 319 8.81 13.28 8.90
N ASP A 320 7.48 13.14 8.79
CA ASP A 320 6.56 13.38 9.89
C ASP A 320 6.05 12.08 10.51
N ILE A 321 5.98 11.02 9.71
CA ILE A 321 5.50 9.68 10.10
C ILE A 321 6.39 8.62 9.47
N ILE A 322 6.74 7.61 10.27
CA ILE A 322 7.46 6.41 9.83
C ILE A 322 6.43 5.31 9.49
N GLY A 323 6.43 4.87 8.23
CA GLY A 323 5.57 3.78 7.78
C GLY A 323 6.25 2.42 7.90
N LEU A 324 5.64 1.51 8.66
CA LEU A 324 6.07 0.13 8.84
C LEU A 324 5.07 -0.84 8.19
N ALA A 325 5.57 -1.88 7.52
CA ALA A 325 4.73 -2.92 6.92
C ALA A 325 5.12 -4.32 7.43
N ARG A 326 6.08 -4.95 6.78
CA ARG A 326 6.49 -6.35 7.06
C ARG A 326 6.79 -6.66 8.53
N PRO A 327 7.45 -5.79 9.31
CA PRO A 327 7.68 -6.06 10.73
C PRO A 327 6.40 -6.32 11.53
N LEU A 328 5.30 -5.63 11.21
CA LEU A 328 4.01 -5.81 11.88
C LEU A 328 3.32 -7.16 11.56
N CYS A 329 3.79 -7.90 10.55
CA CYS A 329 3.32 -9.26 10.30
C CYS A 329 3.90 -10.27 11.29
N THR A 330 5.11 -10.03 11.79
CA THR A 330 5.83 -10.94 12.71
C THR A 330 5.81 -10.46 14.15
N GLN A 331 5.69 -9.15 14.37
CA GLN A 331 5.70 -8.51 15.67
C GLN A 331 4.66 -7.38 15.73
N ALA A 332 3.40 -7.74 15.97
CA ALA A 332 2.27 -6.81 15.90
C ALA A 332 2.38 -5.61 16.87
N ASN A 333 3.12 -5.77 17.98
CA ASN A 333 3.36 -4.73 18.99
C ASN A 333 4.72 -4.02 18.85
N CYS A 334 5.39 -4.14 17.70
CA CYS A 334 6.71 -3.54 17.51
C CYS A 334 6.70 -2.01 17.70
N SER A 335 5.59 -1.34 17.40
CA SER A 335 5.45 0.12 17.58
C SER A 335 5.53 0.52 19.05
N GLU A 336 4.81 -0.18 19.93
CA GLU A 336 4.88 0.03 21.38
C GLU A 336 6.32 -0.18 21.90
N LEU A 337 6.99 -1.26 21.46
CA LEU A 337 8.34 -1.60 21.88
C LEU A 337 9.39 -0.59 21.39
N LEU A 338 9.24 -0.04 20.18
CA LEU A 338 10.08 1.04 19.67
C LEU A 338 9.89 2.34 20.47
N ILE A 339 8.65 2.70 20.76
CA ILE A 339 8.32 3.93 21.48
C ILE A 339 8.86 3.89 22.93
N ASN A 340 8.69 2.78 23.65
CA ASN A 340 9.13 2.63 25.03
C ASN A 340 10.63 2.27 25.19
N GLY A 341 11.35 2.03 24.08
CA GLY A 341 12.78 1.73 24.07
C GLY A 341 13.14 0.30 24.43
N SER A 342 12.16 -0.62 24.42
CA SER A 342 12.42 -2.06 24.63
C SER A 342 12.90 -2.77 23.37
N LEU A 343 12.86 -2.10 22.22
CA LEU A 343 13.29 -2.61 20.92
C LEU A 343 14.11 -1.55 20.17
N ASP A 344 15.36 -1.84 19.89
CA ASP A 344 16.26 -0.93 19.15
C ASP A 344 16.25 -1.21 17.65
N LYS A 345 15.90 -2.42 17.23
CA LYS A 345 15.92 -2.82 15.82
C LYS A 345 14.84 -3.85 15.52
N LEU A 346 14.14 -3.64 14.41
CA LEU A 346 13.17 -4.56 13.83
C LEU A 346 13.86 -5.70 13.09
N ASP A 347 13.31 -6.90 13.17
CA ASP A 347 13.80 -8.07 12.46
C ASP A 347 13.72 -7.88 10.93
N ASP A 348 14.74 -8.40 10.25
CA ASP A 348 14.85 -8.46 8.79
C ASP A 348 14.91 -9.93 8.35
N TYR A 349 13.75 -10.53 8.18
CA TYR A 349 13.62 -11.93 7.76
C TYR A 349 13.98 -12.14 6.30
N GLU A 350 13.88 -11.09 5.47
CA GLU A 350 14.06 -11.16 4.02
C GLU A 350 15.43 -11.71 3.61
N GLN A 351 16.45 -11.40 4.40
CA GLN A 351 17.83 -11.86 4.14
C GLN A 351 17.97 -13.39 4.23
N ASN A 352 17.13 -14.02 5.07
CA ASN A 352 17.17 -15.46 5.35
C ASN A 352 16.08 -16.25 4.63
N LEU A 353 15.13 -15.57 3.97
CA LEU A 353 14.03 -16.19 3.24
C LEU A 353 14.46 -16.56 1.81
N VAL A 354 15.43 -17.46 1.70
CA VAL A 354 15.94 -18.01 0.45
C VAL A 354 16.03 -19.53 0.53
N LEU A 355 16.02 -20.20 -0.62
CA LEU A 355 16.16 -21.67 -0.68
C LEU A 355 17.54 -22.14 -0.19
N GLY A 356 18.57 -21.31 -0.39
CA GLY A 356 19.94 -21.60 0.02
C GLY A 356 20.92 -20.53 -0.49
N THR A 357 22.20 -20.85 -0.45
CA THR A 357 23.28 -19.98 -0.94
C THR A 357 23.65 -20.28 -2.40
N GLY A 358 24.41 -19.39 -3.03
CA GLY A 358 24.90 -19.57 -4.41
C GLY A 358 23.76 -19.74 -5.42
N PHE A 359 23.74 -20.84 -6.15
CA PHE A 359 22.70 -21.14 -7.16
C PHE A 359 21.26 -21.11 -6.59
N TRP A 360 21.06 -21.42 -5.31
CA TRP A 360 19.76 -21.43 -4.65
C TRP A 360 19.36 -20.08 -4.04
N GLY A 361 20.23 -19.08 -4.09
CA GLY A 361 20.02 -17.74 -3.53
C GLY A 361 19.25 -16.81 -4.46
N ASN A 362 19.07 -15.56 -4.00
CA ASN A 362 18.35 -14.52 -4.74
C ASN A 362 19.01 -14.17 -6.10
N ASN A 363 20.34 -14.31 -6.20
CA ASN A 363 21.12 -14.05 -7.40
C ASN A 363 21.25 -15.27 -8.33
N SER A 364 20.39 -16.28 -8.20
CA SER A 364 20.38 -17.47 -9.05
C SER A 364 20.31 -17.10 -10.55
N SER A 365 21.00 -17.85 -11.40
CA SER A 365 20.82 -17.77 -12.85
C SER A 365 19.49 -18.37 -13.34
N SER A 366 18.86 -19.22 -12.49
CA SER A 366 17.55 -19.84 -12.78
C SER A 366 16.39 -18.91 -12.45
N SER A 367 15.56 -18.59 -13.46
CA SER A 367 14.32 -17.84 -13.29
C SER A 367 13.33 -18.54 -12.35
N LEU A 368 13.30 -19.86 -12.36
CA LEU A 368 12.44 -20.66 -11.48
C LEU A 368 12.83 -20.48 -10.00
N ILE A 369 14.12 -20.54 -9.68
CA ILE A 369 14.62 -20.37 -8.31
C ILE A 369 14.38 -18.94 -7.82
N LYS A 370 14.63 -17.95 -8.67
CA LYS A 370 14.28 -16.55 -8.36
C LYS A 370 12.79 -16.40 -8.06
N SER A 371 11.92 -16.98 -8.87
CA SER A 371 10.47 -16.95 -8.65
C SER A 371 10.07 -17.61 -7.34
N ILE A 372 10.63 -18.78 -7.01
CA ILE A 372 10.34 -19.47 -5.74
C ILE A 372 10.79 -18.63 -4.55
N ASN A 373 11.98 -18.04 -4.59
CA ASN A 373 12.47 -17.17 -3.52
C ASN A 373 11.56 -15.95 -3.35
N ASN A 374 11.21 -15.27 -4.42
CA ASN A 374 10.37 -14.06 -4.38
C ASN A 374 8.96 -14.34 -3.88
N PHE A 375 8.26 -15.28 -4.51
CA PHE A 375 6.91 -15.66 -4.07
C PHE A 375 6.91 -16.32 -2.69
N GLY A 376 8.00 -17.00 -2.32
CA GLY A 376 8.18 -17.56 -0.99
C GLY A 376 8.35 -16.48 0.08
N GLN A 377 9.08 -15.41 -0.19
CA GLN A 377 9.20 -14.25 0.71
C GLN A 377 7.86 -13.54 0.88
N VAL A 378 7.15 -13.28 -0.21
CA VAL A 378 5.80 -12.71 -0.18
C VAL A 378 4.86 -13.63 0.61
N GLY A 379 4.89 -14.94 0.32
CA GLY A 379 4.08 -15.96 0.98
C GLY A 379 4.36 -16.10 2.47
N PHE A 380 5.59 -15.85 2.91
CA PHE A 380 5.95 -15.83 4.33
C PHE A 380 5.14 -14.78 5.08
N TYR A 381 5.11 -13.54 4.61
CA TYR A 381 4.38 -12.46 5.26
C TYR A 381 2.87 -12.65 5.17
N TYR A 382 2.33 -13.13 4.04
CA TYR A 382 0.92 -13.52 3.94
C TYR A 382 0.55 -14.60 4.95
N TRP A 383 1.42 -15.57 5.18
CA TRP A 383 1.18 -16.60 6.18
C TRP A 383 1.12 -16.05 7.59
N GLN A 384 2.00 -15.10 7.94
CA GLN A 384 1.95 -14.43 9.24
C GLN A 384 0.62 -13.66 9.42
N ILE A 385 0.18 -12.91 8.40
CA ILE A 385 -1.11 -12.23 8.41
C ILE A 385 -2.26 -13.23 8.61
N ILE A 386 -2.23 -14.37 7.92
CA ILE A 386 -3.22 -15.44 8.06
C ILE A 386 -3.25 -15.95 9.50
N ARG A 387 -2.12 -16.19 10.13
CA ARG A 387 -2.04 -16.64 11.53
C ARG A 387 -2.58 -15.58 12.51
N LEU A 388 -2.10 -14.35 12.40
CA LEU A 388 -2.61 -13.25 13.22
C LEU A 388 -4.12 -13.08 13.09
N SER A 389 -4.67 -13.22 11.87
CA SER A 389 -6.11 -13.15 11.62
C SER A 389 -6.93 -14.29 12.24
N GLN A 390 -6.27 -15.33 12.72
CA GLN A 390 -6.85 -16.46 13.44
C GLN A 390 -6.58 -16.39 14.95
N GLY A 391 -6.00 -15.29 15.44
CA GLY A 391 -5.57 -15.13 16.84
C GLY A 391 -4.38 -16.00 17.22
N GLN A 392 -3.61 -16.47 16.23
CA GLN A 392 -2.42 -17.30 16.44
C GLN A 392 -1.16 -16.44 16.43
N LEU A 393 -0.13 -16.88 17.15
CA LEU A 393 1.19 -16.27 17.11
C LEU A 393 1.84 -16.48 15.72
N PRO A 394 2.66 -15.53 15.25
CA PRO A 394 3.47 -15.71 14.04
C PRO A 394 4.35 -16.97 14.08
N GLU A 395 4.74 -17.46 12.92
CA GLU A 395 5.63 -18.62 12.72
C GLU A 395 6.94 -18.17 12.03
N PRO A 396 7.86 -17.49 12.74
CA PRO A 396 9.06 -16.89 12.14
C PRO A 396 10.03 -17.92 11.53
N GLU A 397 9.98 -19.17 12.00
CA GLU A 397 10.83 -20.26 11.51
C GLU A 397 10.32 -20.90 10.20
N LEU A 398 9.23 -20.38 9.62
CA LEU A 398 8.66 -20.90 8.39
C LEU A 398 9.65 -20.75 7.22
N LYS A 399 10.01 -21.86 6.58
CA LYS A 399 10.96 -21.89 5.46
C LYS A 399 10.33 -21.38 4.16
N VAL A 400 11.14 -20.73 3.32
CA VAL A 400 10.71 -20.08 2.07
C VAL A 400 9.95 -21.01 1.11
N PHE A 401 10.39 -22.27 0.94
CA PHE A 401 9.70 -23.22 0.08
C PHE A 401 8.29 -23.57 0.58
N ARG A 402 8.15 -23.79 1.90
CA ARG A 402 6.82 -23.99 2.52
C ARG A 402 5.93 -22.77 2.37
N SER A 403 6.50 -21.58 2.53
CA SER A 403 5.79 -20.31 2.31
C SER A 403 5.28 -20.20 0.88
N PHE A 404 6.13 -20.52 -0.10
CA PHE A 404 5.77 -20.55 -1.52
C PHE A 404 4.58 -21.48 -1.78
N VAL A 405 4.67 -22.74 -1.33
CA VAL A 405 3.60 -23.72 -1.53
C VAL A 405 2.28 -23.28 -0.88
N ARG A 406 2.34 -22.79 0.37
CA ARG A 406 1.16 -22.27 1.09
C ARG A 406 0.54 -21.07 0.36
N HIS A 407 1.36 -20.16 -0.13
CA HIS A 407 0.91 -18.99 -0.86
C HIS A 407 0.18 -19.37 -2.15
N MET A 408 0.81 -20.17 -2.99
CA MET A 408 0.22 -20.64 -4.26
C MET A 408 -1.09 -21.42 -4.04
N THR A 409 -1.11 -22.29 -3.01
CA THR A 409 -2.32 -23.05 -2.66
C THR A 409 -3.45 -22.15 -2.17
N ASN A 410 -3.13 -21.14 -1.35
CA ASN A 410 -4.11 -20.18 -0.85
C ASN A 410 -4.70 -19.35 -1.98
N ASP A 411 -3.85 -18.83 -2.88
CA ASP A 411 -4.29 -18.05 -4.03
C ASP A 411 -5.19 -18.86 -4.96
N PHE A 412 -4.81 -20.08 -5.25
CA PHE A 412 -5.66 -20.99 -6.04
C PHE A 412 -7.03 -21.19 -5.38
N ARG A 413 -7.06 -21.48 -4.06
CA ARG A 413 -8.32 -21.66 -3.31
C ARG A 413 -9.20 -20.42 -3.34
N LEU A 414 -8.64 -19.23 -3.17
CA LEU A 414 -9.39 -17.97 -3.20
C LEU A 414 -10.01 -17.72 -4.58
N ASN A 415 -9.22 -17.93 -5.64
CA ASN A 415 -9.73 -17.80 -7.01
C ASN A 415 -10.87 -18.79 -7.31
N MET A 416 -10.72 -20.05 -6.90
CA MET A 416 -11.76 -21.06 -7.10
C MET A 416 -13.03 -20.75 -6.30
N LYS A 417 -12.90 -20.33 -5.04
CA LYS A 417 -14.07 -19.95 -4.21
C LYS A 417 -14.85 -18.80 -4.82
N ARG A 418 -14.15 -17.78 -5.33
CA ARG A 418 -14.79 -16.62 -5.97
C ARG A 418 -15.48 -16.98 -7.29
N LYS A 419 -14.86 -17.85 -8.10
CA LYS A 419 -15.41 -18.26 -9.41
C LYS A 419 -16.72 -19.04 -9.30
N PHE A 420 -16.94 -19.74 -8.18
CA PHE A 420 -18.13 -20.56 -7.93
C PHE A 420 -19.07 -19.91 -6.89
N ALA A 421 -18.96 -18.61 -6.62
CA ALA A 421 -19.86 -17.85 -5.78
C ALA A 421 -21.06 -17.32 -6.55
#